data_b0273110236882211431312e83799992
#
_entry.id   b0273110236882211431312e83799992
#
_cell.length_a   1.000
_cell.length_b   1.000
_cell.length_c   1.000
_cell.angle_alpha   90.00
_cell.angle_beta   90.00
_cell.angle_gamma   90.00
#
_symmetry.space_group_name_H-M   'P 1'
#
loop_
_entity.id
_entity.type
_entity.pdbx_description
1 polymer ?
#
loop_
_entity_poly.entity_id
_entity_poly.type
_entity_poly.pdbx_seq_one_letter_code
_entity_poly.pdbx_strand_id
1 'polypeptide(L)'
;MKNYSNIAIVASFFGLWMDSFLSTKFQILLGFFLIFTFGILHGANDLLLIKNINTTKQSNSGLKILGYYVVVVLIGILLFYTIPQVALLLFIIVSAYHFGEQQWEDLQHDFPKWNVILFQFLYGFVILLLLFNFHSFEVQNIILNIANINIPYPYFSLLLQTSSITLISLGIYLLWKKEKIRKKMLLELFYLILFAILFKSSSLIFGFAIYFILWHSIPSIIDQIKFLNGSFSIKYFIAYCKAAGIYWLISIVGITLIYYICREEQVFNALFFSFLAAITFPHAVVITNMFGTKLTKK
;
A
#
# COMPACT_ATOMS: atom_id res chain seq x y z
N MET A 1 -8.33 -9.33 -14.46
CA MET A 1 -7.70 -8.04 -14.19
C MET A 1 -8.00 -6.96 -15.23
N LYS A 2 -8.02 -7.22 -16.56
CA LYS A 2 -8.30 -6.15 -17.55
C LYS A 2 -9.59 -5.35 -17.30
N ASN A 3 -10.68 -6.01 -16.92
CA ASN A 3 -11.96 -5.31 -16.65
C ASN A 3 -11.88 -4.42 -15.40
N TYR A 4 -11.10 -4.83 -14.39
CA TYR A 4 -10.94 -4.02 -13.18
C TYR A 4 -10.11 -2.76 -13.45
N SER A 5 -9.00 -2.85 -14.19
CA SER A 5 -8.16 -1.68 -14.50
C SER A 5 -8.95 -0.58 -15.22
N ASN A 6 -9.85 -0.95 -16.13
CA ASN A 6 -10.72 0.02 -16.80
C ASN A 6 -11.67 0.72 -15.80
N ILE A 7 -12.23 -0.03 -14.84
CA ILE A 7 -13.07 0.54 -13.77
C ILE A 7 -12.23 1.47 -12.88
N ALA A 8 -11.01 1.07 -12.51
CA ALA A 8 -10.13 1.89 -11.68
C ALA A 8 -9.72 3.20 -12.38
N ILE A 9 -9.45 3.16 -13.71
CA ILE A 9 -9.19 4.37 -14.51
C ILE A 9 -10.41 5.31 -14.45
N VAL A 10 -11.60 4.82 -14.79
CA VAL A 10 -12.83 5.63 -14.79
C VAL A 10 -13.10 6.18 -13.39
N ALA A 11 -12.96 5.37 -12.35
CA ALA A 11 -13.14 5.79 -10.96
C ALA A 11 -12.09 6.83 -10.53
N SER A 12 -10.84 6.75 -11.02
CA SER A 12 -9.81 7.76 -10.76
C SER A 12 -10.15 9.10 -11.42
N PHE A 13 -10.63 9.09 -12.66
CA PHE A 13 -11.11 10.31 -13.32
C PHE A 13 -12.36 10.87 -12.64
N PHE A 14 -13.26 10.03 -12.16
CA PHE A 14 -14.40 10.46 -11.35
C PHE A 14 -13.93 11.08 -10.03
N GLY A 15 -12.92 10.50 -9.37
CA GLY A 15 -12.28 11.09 -8.19
C GLY A 15 -11.69 12.48 -8.47
N LEU A 16 -10.98 12.63 -9.59
CA LEU A 16 -10.44 13.92 -10.06
C LEU A 16 -11.56 14.94 -10.34
N TRP A 17 -12.63 14.50 -10.94
CA TRP A 17 -13.79 15.36 -11.19
C TRP A 17 -14.44 15.79 -9.88
N MET A 18 -14.67 14.87 -8.94
CA MET A 18 -15.19 15.21 -7.61
C MET A 18 -14.27 16.17 -6.86
N ASP A 19 -12.95 15.98 -6.94
CA ASP A 19 -11.95 16.82 -6.30
C ASP A 19 -12.15 18.31 -6.62
N SER A 20 -12.50 18.63 -7.87
CA SER A 20 -12.73 20.02 -8.32
C SER A 20 -13.92 20.71 -7.64
N PHE A 21 -14.84 19.97 -7.01
CA PHE A 21 -16.00 20.49 -6.30
C PHE A 21 -15.88 20.42 -4.77
N LEU A 22 -14.94 19.63 -4.26
CA LEU A 22 -14.77 19.43 -2.83
C LEU A 22 -13.79 20.44 -2.24
N SER A 23 -14.15 21.04 -1.12
CA SER A 23 -13.16 21.79 -0.33
C SER A 23 -12.10 20.84 0.23
N THR A 24 -10.87 21.33 0.45
CA THR A 24 -9.76 20.53 1.00
C THR A 24 -10.15 19.77 2.28
N LYS A 25 -10.96 20.39 3.13
CA LYS A 25 -11.46 19.74 4.36
C LYS A 25 -12.33 18.52 4.05
N PHE A 26 -13.21 18.61 3.07
CA PHE A 26 -14.03 17.46 2.64
C PHE A 26 -13.21 16.39 1.93
N GLN A 27 -12.21 16.76 1.15
CA GLN A 27 -11.27 15.82 0.55
C GLN A 27 -10.54 15.00 1.61
N ILE A 28 -10.01 15.65 2.65
CA ILE A 28 -9.31 14.98 3.76
C ILE A 28 -10.27 14.04 4.50
N LEU A 29 -11.49 14.49 4.82
CA LEU A 29 -12.50 13.66 5.50
C LEU A 29 -12.86 12.42 4.67
N LEU A 30 -13.13 12.61 3.38
CA LEU A 30 -13.47 11.51 2.46
C LEU A 30 -12.29 10.57 2.27
N GLY A 31 -11.06 11.09 2.19
CA GLY A 31 -9.85 10.30 2.12
C GLY A 31 -9.67 9.39 3.35
N PHE A 32 -9.81 9.92 4.55
CA PHE A 32 -9.78 9.11 5.77
C PHE A 32 -10.91 8.08 5.81
N PHE A 33 -12.14 8.45 5.42
CA PHE A 33 -13.26 7.52 5.35
C PHE A 33 -12.96 6.33 4.43
N LEU A 34 -12.39 6.58 3.25
CA LEU A 34 -12.00 5.54 2.31
C LEU A 34 -10.88 4.65 2.87
N ILE A 35 -9.85 5.24 3.50
CA ILE A 35 -8.75 4.48 4.12
C ILE A 35 -9.27 3.62 5.27
N PHE A 36 -10.14 4.14 6.12
CA PHE A 36 -10.69 3.40 7.26
C PHE A 36 -11.64 2.29 6.84
N THR A 37 -12.33 2.44 5.71
CA THR A 37 -13.19 1.38 5.18
C THR A 37 -12.37 0.35 4.41
N PHE A 38 -12.09 0.59 3.16
CA PHE A 38 -11.43 -0.36 2.26
C PHE A 38 -9.94 -0.54 2.56
N GLY A 39 -9.27 0.55 3.00
CA GLY A 39 -7.85 0.51 3.28
C GLY A 39 -7.50 -0.45 4.43
N ILE A 40 -8.20 -0.37 5.56
CA ILE A 40 -7.97 -1.29 6.69
C ILE A 40 -8.50 -2.69 6.38
N LEU A 41 -9.61 -2.79 5.64
CA LEU A 41 -10.26 -4.06 5.33
C LEU A 41 -9.33 -5.04 4.59
N HIS A 42 -8.45 -4.54 3.69
CA HIS A 42 -7.60 -5.42 2.89
C HIS A 42 -6.51 -6.13 3.72
N GLY A 43 -6.08 -5.54 4.86
CA GLY A 43 -5.14 -6.17 5.80
C GLY A 43 -5.82 -6.98 6.92
N ALA A 44 -7.13 -6.82 7.11
CA ALA A 44 -7.82 -7.41 8.25
C ALA A 44 -7.95 -8.94 8.21
N ASN A 45 -7.71 -9.57 7.05
CA ASN A 45 -7.75 -11.04 6.89
C ASN A 45 -6.37 -11.72 6.89
N ASP A 46 -5.30 -11.04 7.30
CA ASP A 46 -3.95 -11.60 7.32
C ASP A 46 -3.84 -12.91 8.08
N LEU A 47 -4.53 -13.02 9.23
CA LEU A 47 -4.54 -14.25 10.02
C LEU A 47 -5.16 -15.43 9.25
N LEU A 48 -6.20 -15.18 8.46
CA LEU A 48 -6.83 -16.17 7.60
C LEU A 48 -5.88 -16.60 6.47
N LEU A 49 -5.16 -15.65 5.87
CA LEU A 49 -4.15 -15.92 4.84
C LEU A 49 -3.00 -16.75 5.40
N ILE A 50 -2.44 -16.40 6.55
CA ILE A 50 -1.35 -17.15 7.22
C ILE A 50 -1.77 -18.59 7.46
N LYS A 51 -2.99 -18.81 7.93
CA LYS A 51 -3.54 -20.15 8.15
C LYS A 51 -3.58 -20.97 6.86
N ASN A 52 -3.96 -20.34 5.74
CA ASN A 52 -4.04 -21.02 4.43
C ASN A 52 -2.68 -21.24 3.76
N ILE A 53 -1.71 -20.36 3.99
CA ILE A 53 -0.32 -20.52 3.53
C ILE A 53 0.34 -21.72 4.24
N ASN A 54 0.08 -21.90 5.54
CA ASN A 54 0.72 -22.90 6.39
C ASN A 54 0.04 -24.27 6.42
N THR A 55 -0.94 -24.55 5.55
CA THR A 55 -1.69 -25.83 5.53
C THR A 55 -0.82 -27.06 5.29
N THR A 56 0.44 -26.91 4.89
CA THR A 56 1.42 -28.01 4.72
C THR A 56 2.30 -28.25 5.96
N LYS A 57 2.27 -27.38 6.96
CA LYS A 57 3.02 -27.51 8.20
C LYS A 57 2.05 -27.61 9.38
N GLN A 58 2.06 -28.74 10.07
CA GLN A 58 1.43 -29.13 11.32
C GLN A 58 0.83 -27.95 12.13
N SER A 59 -0.50 -28.01 12.31
CA SER A 59 -1.34 -27.38 13.34
C SER A 59 -0.66 -26.40 14.32
N ASN A 60 -0.30 -25.22 13.86
CA ASN A 60 -0.15 -24.10 14.77
C ASN A 60 -1.55 -23.62 15.14
N SER A 61 -1.92 -23.63 16.43
CA SER A 61 -3.21 -23.11 16.87
C SER A 61 -3.39 -21.65 16.41
N GLY A 62 -4.59 -21.25 16.01
CA GLY A 62 -4.87 -19.87 15.57
C GLY A 62 -4.40 -18.82 16.58
N LEU A 63 -4.39 -19.15 17.88
CA LEU A 63 -3.86 -18.31 18.95
C LEU A 63 -2.35 -18.05 18.83
N LYS A 64 -1.56 -19.04 18.41
CA LYS A 64 -0.11 -18.83 18.18
C LYS A 64 0.14 -17.91 17.01
N ILE A 65 -0.61 -18.07 15.93
CA ILE A 65 -0.51 -17.19 14.75
C ILE A 65 -0.89 -15.76 15.12
N LEU A 66 -1.99 -15.57 15.84
CA LEU A 66 -2.39 -14.27 16.38
C LEU A 66 -1.30 -13.69 17.30
N GLY A 67 -0.74 -14.48 18.18
CA GLY A 67 0.34 -14.05 19.07
C GLY A 67 1.57 -13.54 18.30
N TYR A 68 2.04 -14.28 17.31
CA TYR A 68 3.15 -13.82 16.47
C TYR A 68 2.82 -12.53 15.70
N TYR A 69 1.61 -12.43 15.16
CA TYR A 69 1.18 -11.22 14.45
C TYR A 69 1.18 -10.00 15.37
N VAL A 70 0.59 -10.14 16.57
CA VAL A 70 0.56 -9.08 17.59
C VAL A 70 1.97 -8.68 18.04
N VAL A 71 2.86 -9.66 18.25
CA VAL A 71 4.27 -9.37 18.60
C VAL A 71 4.94 -8.52 17.53
N VAL A 72 4.75 -8.83 16.24
CA VAL A 72 5.33 -8.03 15.14
C VAL A 72 4.76 -6.62 15.13
N VAL A 73 3.45 -6.46 15.34
CA VAL A 73 2.82 -5.12 15.46
C VAL A 73 3.41 -4.35 16.65
N LEU A 74 3.55 -4.99 17.81
CA LEU A 74 4.13 -4.35 19.00
C LEU A 74 5.60 -3.95 18.79
N ILE A 75 6.39 -4.78 18.10
CA ILE A 75 7.76 -4.43 17.70
C ILE A 75 7.74 -3.20 16.77
N GLY A 76 6.81 -3.13 15.82
CA GLY A 76 6.62 -1.96 14.97
C GLY A 76 6.32 -0.70 15.76
N ILE A 77 5.39 -0.76 16.71
CA ILE A 77 5.04 0.36 17.61
C ILE A 77 6.25 0.76 18.46
N LEU A 78 6.95 -0.20 19.05
CA LEU A 78 8.16 0.05 19.84
C LEU A 78 9.25 0.72 19.01
N LEU A 79 9.42 0.32 17.75
CA LEU A 79 10.39 0.90 16.84
C LEU A 79 10.05 2.38 16.55
N PHE A 80 8.76 2.70 16.32
CA PHE A 80 8.34 4.10 16.17
C PHE A 80 8.53 4.94 17.42
N TYR A 81 8.40 4.33 18.59
CA TYR A 81 8.61 5.01 19.87
C TYR A 81 10.10 5.23 20.17
N THR A 82 10.96 4.27 19.88
CA THR A 82 12.39 4.31 20.27
C THR A 82 13.30 4.92 19.21
N ILE A 83 13.08 4.59 17.92
CA ILE A 83 13.92 5.03 16.80
C ILE A 83 13.01 5.39 15.59
N PRO A 84 12.21 6.48 15.72
CA PRO A 84 11.20 6.82 14.71
C PRO A 84 11.78 7.08 13.32
N GLN A 85 13.05 7.54 13.21
CA GLN A 85 13.74 7.75 11.95
C GLN A 85 13.89 6.45 11.15
N VAL A 86 14.34 5.40 11.83
CA VAL A 86 14.53 4.07 11.23
C VAL A 86 13.16 3.43 10.92
N ALA A 87 12.19 3.59 11.83
CA ALA A 87 10.83 3.08 11.64
C ALA A 87 10.18 3.68 10.39
N LEU A 88 10.27 5.00 10.21
CA LEU A 88 9.70 5.70 9.07
C LEU A 88 10.41 5.31 7.75
N LEU A 89 11.75 5.21 7.77
CA LEU A 89 12.51 4.76 6.61
C LEU A 89 12.11 3.34 6.20
N LEU A 90 12.03 2.41 7.15
CA LEU A 90 11.59 1.04 6.89
C LEU A 90 10.15 1.00 6.37
N PHE A 91 9.27 1.84 6.91
CA PHE A 91 7.90 1.94 6.41
C PHE A 91 7.85 2.35 4.95
N ILE A 92 8.61 3.37 4.55
CA ILE A 92 8.68 3.82 3.15
C ILE A 92 9.23 2.71 2.25
N ILE A 93 10.31 2.03 2.68
CA ILE A 93 10.93 0.94 1.91
C ILE A 93 9.98 -0.24 1.74
N VAL A 94 9.35 -0.69 2.82
CA VAL A 94 8.41 -1.83 2.80
C VAL A 94 7.17 -1.49 1.99
N SER A 95 6.61 -0.28 2.14
CA SER A 95 5.44 0.16 1.36
C SER A 95 5.76 0.28 -0.13
N ALA A 96 6.92 0.83 -0.48
CA ALA A 96 7.37 0.92 -1.87
C ALA A 96 7.47 -0.46 -2.52
N TYR A 97 8.13 -1.41 -1.84
CA TYR A 97 8.21 -2.79 -2.34
C TYR A 97 6.83 -3.43 -2.46
N HIS A 98 6.01 -3.32 -1.44
CA HIS A 98 4.67 -3.93 -1.37
C HIS A 98 3.73 -3.43 -2.47
N PHE A 99 3.72 -2.13 -2.75
CA PHE A 99 2.94 -1.56 -3.86
C PHE A 99 3.44 -2.05 -5.23
N GLY A 100 4.75 -2.10 -5.42
CA GLY A 100 5.33 -2.56 -6.67
C GLY A 100 5.24 -4.08 -6.86
N GLU A 101 5.37 -4.88 -5.81
CA GLU A 101 5.23 -6.34 -5.85
C GLU A 101 3.85 -6.75 -6.38
N GLN A 102 2.80 -6.13 -5.85
CA GLN A 102 1.44 -6.42 -6.28
C GLN A 102 1.22 -6.09 -7.76
N GLN A 103 1.71 -4.93 -8.22
CA GLN A 103 1.53 -4.48 -9.60
C GLN A 103 2.35 -5.32 -10.59
N TRP A 104 3.51 -5.84 -10.18
CA TRP A 104 4.47 -6.54 -11.02
C TRP A 104 4.71 -8.00 -10.60
N GLU A 105 3.71 -8.66 -9.98
CA GLU A 105 3.76 -10.08 -9.59
C GLU A 105 4.20 -11.00 -10.77
N ASP A 106 3.68 -10.73 -11.96
CA ASP A 106 3.92 -11.56 -13.16
C ASP A 106 5.41 -11.62 -13.59
N LEU A 107 6.24 -10.64 -13.21
CA LEU A 107 7.65 -10.60 -13.60
C LEU A 107 8.49 -11.70 -12.93
N GLN A 108 8.06 -12.23 -11.79
CA GLN A 108 8.82 -13.21 -11.01
C GLN A 108 9.12 -14.51 -11.78
N HIS A 109 8.33 -14.82 -12.81
CA HIS A 109 8.56 -16.02 -13.65
C HIS A 109 9.58 -15.80 -14.77
N ASP A 110 9.90 -14.57 -15.11
CA ASP A 110 10.55 -14.23 -16.37
C ASP A 110 12.00 -13.74 -16.20
N PHE A 111 12.38 -13.30 -14.99
CA PHE A 111 13.66 -12.62 -14.73
C PHE A 111 14.35 -13.07 -13.44
N PRO A 112 15.66 -12.82 -13.30
CA PRO A 112 16.37 -13.03 -12.05
C PRO A 112 15.72 -12.31 -10.89
N LYS A 113 15.58 -12.97 -9.75
CA LYS A 113 14.84 -12.51 -8.56
C LYS A 113 15.23 -11.09 -8.14
N TRP A 114 16.51 -10.76 -8.13
CA TRP A 114 17.00 -9.45 -7.72
C TRP A 114 16.57 -8.31 -8.64
N ASN A 115 16.56 -8.55 -9.95
CA ASN A 115 16.10 -7.55 -10.92
C ASN A 115 14.61 -7.27 -10.75
N VAL A 116 13.83 -8.30 -10.44
CA VAL A 116 12.40 -8.17 -10.19
C VAL A 116 12.15 -7.41 -8.91
N ILE A 117 12.80 -7.76 -7.81
CA ILE A 117 12.68 -7.08 -6.51
C ILE A 117 13.05 -5.59 -6.65
N LEU A 118 14.18 -5.29 -7.31
CA LEU A 118 14.60 -3.91 -7.53
C LEU A 118 13.61 -3.14 -8.38
N PHE A 119 13.09 -3.75 -9.45
CA PHE A 119 12.11 -3.11 -10.33
C PHE A 119 10.79 -2.83 -9.59
N GLN A 120 10.29 -3.81 -8.82
CA GLN A 120 9.10 -3.68 -7.99
C GLN A 120 9.27 -2.57 -6.96
N PHE A 121 10.39 -2.57 -6.24
CA PHE A 121 10.71 -1.52 -5.27
C PHE A 121 10.75 -0.13 -5.92
N LEU A 122 11.49 0.03 -7.03
CA LEU A 122 11.61 1.32 -7.72
C LEU A 122 10.26 1.82 -8.23
N TYR A 123 9.41 0.92 -8.76
CA TYR A 123 8.08 1.28 -9.25
C TYR A 123 7.21 1.86 -8.13
N GLY A 124 7.07 1.14 -7.02
CA GLY A 124 6.28 1.63 -5.88
C GLY A 124 6.93 2.86 -5.21
N PHE A 125 8.26 2.94 -5.20
CA PHE A 125 8.98 4.11 -4.67
C PHE A 125 8.73 5.37 -5.51
N VAL A 126 8.72 5.25 -6.84
CA VAL A 126 8.34 6.37 -7.74
C VAL A 126 6.91 6.83 -7.46
N ILE A 127 5.95 5.93 -7.22
CA ILE A 127 4.57 6.31 -6.86
C ILE A 127 4.55 7.11 -5.55
N LEU A 128 5.24 6.64 -4.50
CA LEU A 128 5.33 7.37 -3.23
C LEU A 128 6.03 8.72 -3.41
N LEU A 129 7.12 8.77 -4.18
CA LEU A 129 7.85 10.00 -4.41
C LEU A 129 7.06 11.01 -5.27
N LEU A 130 6.20 10.56 -6.20
CA LEU A 130 5.26 11.45 -6.88
C LEU A 130 4.34 12.13 -5.87
N LEU A 131 3.73 11.36 -4.97
CA LEU A 131 2.90 11.91 -3.91
C LEU A 131 3.67 12.87 -3.02
N PHE A 132 4.86 12.49 -2.56
CA PHE A 132 5.69 13.29 -1.65
C PHE A 132 6.21 14.57 -2.32
N ASN A 133 6.56 14.52 -3.59
CA ASN A 133 7.06 15.70 -4.30
C ASN A 133 5.96 16.75 -4.51
N PHE A 134 4.73 16.34 -4.85
CA PHE A 134 3.62 17.26 -5.02
C PHE A 134 3.10 17.84 -3.70
N HIS A 135 3.29 17.14 -2.58
CA HIS A 135 2.87 17.53 -1.24
C HIS A 135 4.06 17.70 -0.28
N SER A 136 5.18 18.20 -0.79
CA SER A 136 6.45 18.23 -0.05
C SER A 136 6.37 18.98 1.28
N PHE A 137 5.55 20.02 1.37
CA PHE A 137 5.35 20.78 2.61
C PHE A 137 4.63 19.93 3.69
N GLU A 138 3.50 19.32 3.34
CA GLU A 138 2.72 18.48 4.26
C GLU A 138 3.51 17.24 4.67
N VAL A 139 4.19 16.59 3.72
CA VAL A 139 5.03 15.41 3.97
C VAL A 139 6.20 15.75 4.87
N GLN A 140 6.86 16.89 4.66
CA GLN A 140 7.95 17.36 5.54
C GLN A 140 7.44 17.56 6.97
N ASN A 141 6.27 18.18 7.15
CA ASN A 141 5.69 18.40 8.48
C ASN A 141 5.37 17.06 9.16
N ILE A 142 4.84 16.07 8.42
CA ILE A 142 4.59 14.73 8.95
C ILE A 142 5.91 14.05 9.37
N ILE A 143 6.95 14.11 8.53
CA ILE A 143 8.27 13.55 8.84
C ILE A 143 8.88 14.23 10.07
N LEU A 144 8.77 15.56 10.15
CA LEU A 144 9.26 16.34 11.29
C LEU A 144 8.55 15.92 12.59
N ASN A 145 7.22 15.78 12.54
CA ASN A 145 6.41 15.41 13.72
C ASN A 145 6.66 13.95 14.16
N ILE A 146 6.92 13.01 13.23
CA ILE A 146 7.19 11.60 13.57
C ILE A 146 8.65 11.40 13.99
N ALA A 147 9.59 11.91 13.19
CA ALA A 147 10.99 11.51 13.26
C ALA A 147 11.93 12.64 13.72
N ASN A 148 11.42 13.85 13.91
CA ASN A 148 12.17 15.05 14.23
C ASN A 148 13.32 15.31 13.22
N ILE A 149 13.08 15.01 11.93
CA ILE A 149 14.01 15.25 10.82
C ILE A 149 13.42 16.30 9.90
N ASN A 150 14.23 17.31 9.56
CA ASN A 150 13.88 18.27 8.52
C ASN A 150 14.53 17.87 7.20
N ILE A 151 13.72 17.46 6.21
CA ILE A 151 14.18 17.10 4.87
C ILE A 151 13.92 18.31 3.94
N PRO A 152 14.96 18.96 3.39
CA PRO A 152 14.77 20.06 2.46
C PRO A 152 13.97 19.64 1.20
N TYR A 153 13.02 20.47 0.78
CA TYR A 153 12.13 20.18 -0.35
C TYR A 153 12.83 19.70 -1.65
N PRO A 154 14.00 20.22 -2.05
CA PRO A 154 14.67 19.76 -3.26
C PRO A 154 15.04 18.28 -3.26
N TYR A 155 15.20 17.66 -2.08
CA TYR A 155 15.52 16.23 -1.99
C TYR A 155 14.38 15.34 -2.49
N PHE A 156 13.11 15.73 -2.30
CA PHE A 156 11.98 14.97 -2.84
C PHE A 156 12.02 14.92 -4.37
N SER A 157 12.32 16.07 -5.01
CA SER A 157 12.46 16.15 -6.46
C SER A 157 13.69 15.39 -6.96
N LEU A 158 14.82 15.50 -6.30
CA LEU A 158 16.05 14.79 -6.65
C LEU A 158 15.86 13.26 -6.56
N LEU A 159 15.25 12.78 -5.47
CA LEU A 159 14.94 11.36 -5.29
C LEU A 159 13.95 10.87 -6.35
N LEU A 160 12.92 11.65 -6.68
CA LEU A 160 11.96 11.30 -7.73
C LEU A 160 12.67 11.18 -9.09
N GLN A 161 13.52 12.16 -9.46
CA GLN A 161 14.24 12.15 -10.73
C GLN A 161 15.20 10.96 -10.83
N THR A 162 16.03 10.74 -9.81
CA THR A 162 17.01 9.64 -9.80
C THR A 162 16.34 8.27 -9.82
N SER A 163 15.28 8.08 -9.02
CA SER A 163 14.52 6.83 -9.00
C SER A 163 13.78 6.58 -10.30
N SER A 164 13.21 7.62 -10.92
CA SER A 164 12.54 7.52 -12.22
C SER A 164 13.52 7.16 -13.35
N ILE A 165 14.69 7.78 -13.39
CA ILE A 165 15.74 7.44 -14.37
C ILE A 165 16.17 5.98 -14.20
N THR A 166 16.39 5.53 -12.96
CA THR A 166 16.80 4.16 -12.67
C THR A 166 15.69 3.17 -13.04
N LEU A 167 14.41 3.47 -12.73
CA LEU A 167 13.25 2.66 -13.11
C LEU A 167 13.14 2.53 -14.64
N ILE A 168 13.27 3.64 -15.38
CA ILE A 168 13.22 3.64 -16.84
C ILE A 168 14.38 2.82 -17.42
N SER A 169 15.60 3.02 -16.93
CA SER A 169 16.78 2.27 -17.40
C SER A 169 16.64 0.77 -17.19
N LEU A 170 16.18 0.36 -16.01
CA LEU A 170 15.89 -1.03 -15.71
C LEU A 170 14.71 -1.56 -16.55
N GLY A 171 13.68 -0.74 -16.76
CA GLY A 171 12.55 -1.06 -17.62
C GLY A 171 12.97 -1.32 -19.07
N ILE A 172 13.82 -0.49 -19.65
CA ILE A 172 14.40 -0.68 -21.00
C ILE A 172 15.19 -2.00 -21.06
N TYR A 173 16.01 -2.29 -20.03
CA TYR A 173 16.73 -3.54 -19.95
C TYR A 173 15.80 -4.76 -19.95
N LEU A 174 14.70 -4.72 -19.19
CA LEU A 174 13.71 -5.81 -19.13
C LEU A 174 12.97 -5.97 -20.48
N LEU A 175 12.64 -4.86 -21.16
CA LEU A 175 12.03 -4.87 -22.49
C LEU A 175 12.94 -5.51 -23.55
N TRP A 176 14.23 -5.24 -23.46
CA TRP A 176 15.21 -5.83 -24.39
C TRP A 176 15.27 -7.35 -24.26
N LYS A 177 15.01 -7.85 -23.08
CA LYS A 177 15.01 -9.29 -22.79
C LYS A 177 13.70 -10.00 -23.20
N LYS A 178 12.52 -9.31 -23.08
CA LYS A 178 11.20 -9.92 -23.37
C LYS A 178 10.19 -8.90 -23.89
N GLU A 179 9.87 -8.99 -25.18
CA GLU A 179 8.90 -8.10 -25.84
C GLU A 179 7.47 -8.20 -25.28
N LYS A 180 7.10 -9.37 -24.72
CA LYS A 180 5.78 -9.60 -24.12
C LYS A 180 5.40 -8.58 -23.02
N ILE A 181 6.39 -7.96 -22.38
CA ILE A 181 6.20 -7.00 -21.28
C ILE A 181 5.88 -5.60 -21.79
N ARG A 182 6.16 -5.31 -23.07
CA ARG A 182 6.01 -3.97 -23.67
C ARG A 182 4.61 -3.38 -23.49
N LYS A 183 3.56 -4.17 -23.72
CA LYS A 183 2.17 -3.68 -23.59
C LYS A 183 1.85 -3.32 -22.13
N LYS A 184 2.33 -4.12 -21.17
CA LYS A 184 2.15 -3.84 -19.76
C LYS A 184 2.91 -2.57 -19.33
N MET A 185 4.15 -2.42 -19.76
CA MET A 185 4.94 -1.21 -19.45
C MET A 185 4.31 0.08 -19.97
N LEU A 186 3.76 0.08 -21.19
CA LEU A 186 3.05 1.23 -21.73
C LEU A 186 1.81 1.60 -20.90
N LEU A 187 1.05 0.59 -20.47
CA LEU A 187 -0.09 0.81 -19.57
C LEU A 187 0.35 1.35 -18.21
N GLU A 188 1.41 0.81 -17.64
CA GLU A 188 1.93 1.26 -16.35
C GLU A 188 2.50 2.69 -16.42
N LEU A 189 3.13 3.06 -17.53
CA LEU A 189 3.54 4.44 -17.77
C LEU A 189 2.32 5.38 -17.80
N PHE A 190 1.23 4.96 -18.48
CA PHE A 190 -0.02 5.71 -18.46
C PHE A 190 -0.58 5.84 -17.02
N TYR A 191 -0.51 4.76 -16.20
CA TYR A 191 -0.96 4.82 -14.80
C TYR A 191 -0.09 5.77 -13.97
N LEU A 192 1.22 5.80 -14.16
CA LEU A 192 2.09 6.77 -13.48
C LEU A 192 1.73 8.21 -13.82
N ILE A 193 1.39 8.49 -15.10
CA ILE A 193 0.91 9.83 -15.51
C ILE A 193 -0.43 10.15 -14.85
N LEU A 194 -1.36 9.19 -14.81
CA LEU A 194 -2.65 9.36 -14.12
C LEU A 194 -2.44 9.66 -12.62
N PHE A 195 -1.52 8.93 -11.96
CA PHE A 195 -1.20 9.18 -10.54
C PHE A 195 -0.54 10.54 -10.34
N ALA A 196 0.34 10.97 -11.26
CA ALA A 196 0.94 12.31 -11.19
C ALA A 196 -0.13 13.41 -11.28
N ILE A 197 -1.11 13.27 -12.18
CA ILE A 197 -2.23 14.21 -12.30
C ILE A 197 -3.08 14.18 -11.02
N LEU A 198 -3.45 12.99 -10.54
CA LEU A 198 -4.25 12.79 -9.33
C LEU A 198 -3.58 13.45 -8.11
N PHE A 199 -2.30 13.16 -7.88
CA PHE A 199 -1.59 13.69 -6.72
C PHE A 199 -1.33 15.20 -6.81
N LYS A 200 -1.17 15.74 -8.02
CA LYS A 200 -0.96 17.18 -8.21
C LYS A 200 -2.23 18.00 -7.95
N SER A 201 -3.41 17.46 -8.27
CA SER A 201 -4.67 18.21 -8.21
C SER A 201 -5.39 18.06 -6.86
N SER A 202 -5.21 16.95 -6.14
CA SER A 202 -5.92 16.65 -4.90
C SER A 202 -5.11 16.98 -3.64
N SER A 203 -5.73 16.97 -2.46
CA SER A 203 -5.00 17.02 -1.19
C SER A 203 -4.20 15.73 -0.96
N LEU A 204 -3.13 15.79 -0.14
CA LEU A 204 -2.28 14.65 0.19
C LEU A 204 -3.07 13.39 0.57
N ILE A 205 -4.02 13.53 1.50
CA ILE A 205 -4.80 12.41 2.03
C ILE A 205 -5.78 11.87 0.98
N PHE A 206 -6.44 12.74 0.21
CA PHE A 206 -7.41 12.30 -0.79
C PHE A 206 -6.73 11.63 -1.99
N GLY A 207 -5.66 12.23 -2.51
CA GLY A 207 -4.88 11.64 -3.60
C GLY A 207 -4.32 10.27 -3.21
N PHE A 208 -3.72 10.17 -2.02
CA PHE A 208 -3.28 8.89 -1.47
C PHE A 208 -4.44 7.90 -1.36
N ALA A 209 -5.58 8.30 -0.81
CA ALA A 209 -6.74 7.42 -0.63
C ALA A 209 -7.25 6.85 -1.96
N ILE A 210 -7.42 7.68 -3.00
CA ILE A 210 -7.86 7.23 -4.32
C ILE A 210 -6.90 6.19 -4.90
N TYR A 211 -5.58 6.49 -4.90
CA TYR A 211 -4.56 5.54 -5.33
C TYR A 211 -4.60 4.25 -4.49
N PHE A 212 -4.52 4.40 -3.17
CA PHE A 212 -4.43 3.28 -2.23
C PHE A 212 -5.65 2.34 -2.32
N ILE A 213 -6.86 2.89 -2.48
CA ILE A 213 -8.06 2.08 -2.57
C ILE A 213 -8.22 1.45 -3.94
N LEU A 214 -8.16 2.24 -5.01
CA LEU A 214 -8.47 1.75 -6.35
C LEU A 214 -7.34 0.93 -6.97
N TRP A 215 -6.10 1.23 -6.64
CA TRP A 215 -4.95 0.61 -7.33
C TRP A 215 -4.17 -0.38 -6.47
N HIS A 216 -4.43 -0.38 -5.15
CA HIS A 216 -3.78 -1.31 -4.23
C HIS A 216 -4.79 -2.14 -3.43
N SER A 217 -5.66 -1.54 -2.61
CA SER A 217 -6.50 -2.30 -1.65
C SER A 217 -7.53 -3.20 -2.33
N ILE A 218 -8.31 -2.69 -3.28
CA ILE A 218 -9.34 -3.50 -3.97
C ILE A 218 -8.69 -4.62 -4.81
N PRO A 219 -7.63 -4.38 -5.62
CA PRO A 219 -6.89 -5.47 -6.26
C PRO A 219 -6.37 -6.51 -5.28
N SER A 220 -5.79 -6.08 -4.14
CA SER A 220 -5.32 -6.97 -3.09
C SER A 220 -6.44 -7.85 -2.53
N ILE A 221 -7.60 -7.27 -2.18
CA ILE A 221 -8.78 -8.03 -1.74
C ILE A 221 -9.21 -9.07 -2.78
N ILE A 222 -9.24 -8.70 -4.06
CA ILE A 222 -9.59 -9.62 -5.15
C ILE A 222 -8.60 -10.78 -5.23
N ASP A 223 -7.30 -10.50 -5.12
CA ASP A 223 -6.26 -11.52 -5.18
C ASP A 223 -6.25 -12.43 -3.95
N GLN A 224 -6.49 -11.88 -2.76
CA GLN A 224 -6.65 -12.65 -1.53
C GLN A 224 -7.89 -13.58 -1.60
N ILE A 225 -9.03 -13.09 -2.09
CA ILE A 225 -10.23 -13.91 -2.29
C ILE A 225 -9.97 -15.05 -3.28
N LYS A 226 -9.29 -14.77 -4.39
CA LYS A 226 -8.89 -15.81 -5.36
C LYS A 226 -7.94 -16.82 -4.76
N PHE A 227 -6.99 -16.39 -3.95
CA PHE A 227 -6.06 -17.28 -3.25
C PHE A 227 -6.79 -18.21 -2.29
N LEU A 228 -7.76 -17.69 -1.52
CA LEU A 228 -8.52 -18.44 -0.52
C LEU A 228 -9.55 -19.40 -1.13
N ASN A 229 -10.19 -19.00 -2.26
CA ASN A 229 -11.40 -19.67 -2.79
C ASN A 229 -11.25 -20.14 -4.24
N GLY A 230 -10.08 -19.94 -4.88
CA GLY A 230 -9.81 -20.28 -6.28
C GLY A 230 -10.36 -19.27 -7.30
N SER A 231 -11.45 -18.57 -6.99
CA SER A 231 -12.07 -17.57 -7.87
C SER A 231 -12.68 -16.41 -7.08
N PHE A 232 -12.93 -15.29 -7.78
CA PHE A 232 -13.67 -14.16 -7.19
C PHE A 232 -15.18 -14.32 -7.46
N SER A 233 -15.99 -14.16 -6.41
CA SER A 233 -17.44 -14.01 -6.50
C SER A 233 -17.97 -13.08 -5.40
N ILE A 234 -19.17 -12.53 -5.58
CA ILE A 234 -19.78 -11.66 -4.56
C ILE A 234 -20.05 -12.44 -3.25
N LYS A 235 -20.35 -13.72 -3.33
CA LYS A 235 -20.51 -14.59 -2.17
C LYS A 235 -19.21 -14.69 -1.36
N TYR A 236 -18.09 -14.87 -2.03
CA TYR A 236 -16.78 -14.95 -1.39
C TYR A 236 -16.31 -13.59 -0.86
N PHE A 237 -16.67 -12.50 -1.54
CA PHE A 237 -16.40 -11.15 -1.03
C PHE A 237 -17.17 -10.86 0.27
N ILE A 238 -18.47 -11.23 0.34
CA ILE A 238 -19.25 -11.08 1.59
C ILE A 238 -18.66 -11.95 2.71
N ALA A 239 -18.26 -13.18 2.41
CA ALA A 239 -17.60 -14.06 3.39
C ALA A 239 -16.27 -13.48 3.86
N TYR A 240 -15.49 -12.89 2.96
CA TYR A 240 -14.24 -12.18 3.26
C TYR A 240 -14.48 -10.99 4.21
N CYS A 241 -15.49 -10.15 3.93
CA CYS A 241 -15.85 -9.02 4.80
C CYS A 241 -16.34 -9.47 6.18
N LYS A 242 -17.10 -10.56 6.25
CA LYS A 242 -17.55 -11.12 7.54
C LYS A 242 -16.38 -11.65 8.39
N ALA A 243 -15.41 -12.32 7.76
CA ALA A 243 -14.22 -12.82 8.45
C ALA A 243 -13.31 -11.68 8.94
N ALA A 244 -13.18 -10.62 8.16
CA ALA A 244 -12.40 -9.43 8.49
C ALA A 244 -13.06 -8.54 9.57
N GLY A 245 -14.38 -8.60 9.70
CA GLY A 245 -15.21 -7.60 10.38
C GLY A 245 -14.78 -7.30 11.82
N ILE A 246 -14.43 -8.33 12.60
CA ILE A 246 -14.01 -8.14 14.00
C ILE A 246 -12.66 -7.39 14.10
N TYR A 247 -11.68 -7.74 13.25
CA TYR A 247 -10.36 -7.10 13.24
C TYR A 247 -10.44 -5.68 12.69
N TRP A 248 -11.25 -5.48 11.65
CA TRP A 248 -11.57 -4.17 11.11
C TRP A 248 -12.21 -3.27 12.17
N LEU A 249 -13.21 -3.77 12.90
CA LEU A 249 -13.89 -3.01 13.97
C LEU A 249 -12.92 -2.61 15.08
N ILE A 250 -12.08 -3.54 15.54
CA ILE A 250 -11.06 -3.27 16.58
C ILE A 250 -10.11 -2.15 16.08
N SER A 251 -9.69 -2.17 14.82
CA SER A 251 -8.82 -1.15 14.25
C SER A 251 -9.52 0.22 14.21
N ILE A 252 -10.78 0.28 13.81
CA ILE A 252 -11.56 1.53 13.79
C ILE A 252 -11.74 2.10 15.21
N VAL A 253 -12.09 1.24 16.17
CA VAL A 253 -12.21 1.66 17.58
C VAL A 253 -10.86 2.18 18.11
N GLY A 254 -9.76 1.49 17.80
CA GLY A 254 -8.41 1.91 18.20
C GLY A 254 -8.03 3.29 17.64
N ILE A 255 -8.24 3.53 16.35
CA ILE A 255 -7.97 4.84 15.72
C ILE A 255 -8.89 5.92 16.29
N THR A 256 -10.16 5.61 16.52
CA THR A 256 -11.11 6.56 17.09
C THR A 256 -10.69 6.97 18.50
N LEU A 257 -10.24 6.02 19.33
CA LEU A 257 -9.70 6.31 20.66
C LEU A 257 -8.45 7.20 20.59
N ILE A 258 -7.52 6.92 19.66
CA ILE A 258 -6.33 7.75 19.43
C ILE A 258 -6.76 9.18 19.06
N TYR A 259 -7.75 9.34 18.18
CA TYR A 259 -8.27 10.66 17.80
C TYR A 259 -8.84 11.44 18.99
N TYR A 260 -9.59 10.78 19.87
CA TYR A 260 -10.13 11.44 21.06
C TYR A 260 -9.09 11.81 22.12
N ILE A 261 -8.02 11.02 22.24
CA ILE A 261 -6.92 11.28 23.18
C ILE A 261 -6.02 12.40 22.63
N CYS A 262 -5.68 12.34 21.33
CA CYS A 262 -4.76 13.26 20.66
C CYS A 262 -5.54 14.25 19.79
N ARG A 263 -6.10 15.28 20.40
CA ARG A 263 -6.97 16.27 19.74
C ARG A 263 -6.24 17.22 18.77
N GLU A 264 -4.91 17.28 18.86
CA GLU A 264 -4.11 18.10 17.95
C GLU A 264 -3.95 17.39 16.60
N GLU A 265 -4.34 18.05 15.52
CA GLU A 265 -4.35 17.51 14.16
C GLU A 265 -2.95 16.98 13.73
N GLN A 266 -1.89 17.70 14.09
CA GLN A 266 -0.53 17.29 13.77
C GLN A 266 -0.11 16.00 14.48
N VAL A 267 -0.43 15.87 15.78
CA VAL A 267 -0.17 14.67 16.57
C VAL A 267 -1.00 13.49 16.07
N PHE A 268 -2.26 13.74 15.73
CA PHE A 268 -3.12 12.70 15.16
C PHE A 268 -2.56 12.17 13.83
N ASN A 269 -2.14 13.03 12.92
CA ASN A 269 -1.57 12.61 11.65
C ASN A 269 -0.30 11.76 11.85
N ALA A 270 0.60 12.17 12.74
CA ALA A 270 1.80 11.40 13.06
C ALA A 270 1.46 10.01 13.62
N LEU A 271 0.54 9.92 14.58
CA LEU A 271 0.09 8.66 15.16
C LEU A 271 -0.65 7.78 14.15
N PHE A 272 -1.45 8.37 13.28
CA PHE A 272 -2.15 7.66 12.22
C PHE A 272 -1.17 7.00 11.24
N PHE A 273 -0.16 7.72 10.76
CA PHE A 273 0.86 7.14 9.88
C PHE A 273 1.71 6.09 10.59
N SER A 274 2.05 6.30 11.87
CA SER A 274 2.76 5.30 12.68
C SER A 274 1.92 4.02 12.88
N PHE A 275 0.63 4.15 13.08
CA PHE A 275 -0.31 3.03 13.18
C PHE A 275 -0.41 2.26 11.85
N LEU A 276 -0.57 2.98 10.73
CA LEU A 276 -0.57 2.37 9.40
C LEU A 276 0.72 1.58 9.17
N ALA A 277 1.86 2.17 9.51
CA ALA A 277 3.16 1.53 9.36
C ALA A 277 3.28 0.25 10.19
N ALA A 278 2.88 0.27 11.45
CA ALA A 278 2.95 -0.89 12.34
C ALA A 278 2.13 -2.07 11.82
N ILE A 279 1.00 -1.82 11.16
CA ILE A 279 0.16 -2.86 10.53
C ILE A 279 0.75 -3.27 9.18
N THR A 280 1.30 -2.35 8.40
CA THR A 280 1.86 -2.64 7.07
C THR A 280 3.03 -3.61 7.13
N PHE A 281 3.86 -3.58 8.16
CA PHE A 281 5.00 -4.50 8.28
C PHE A 281 4.61 -5.98 8.25
N PRO A 282 3.73 -6.47 9.16
CA PRO A 282 3.32 -7.87 9.08
C PRO A 282 2.48 -8.17 7.83
N HIS A 283 1.61 -7.24 7.40
CA HIS A 283 0.78 -7.39 6.21
C HIS A 283 1.61 -7.62 4.94
N ALA A 284 2.63 -6.80 4.69
CA ALA A 284 3.49 -6.95 3.52
C ALA A 284 4.16 -8.34 3.47
N VAL A 285 4.65 -8.83 4.62
CA VAL A 285 5.23 -10.18 4.71
C VAL A 285 4.19 -11.27 4.38
N VAL A 286 2.96 -11.13 4.86
CA VAL A 286 1.87 -12.08 4.57
C VAL A 286 1.55 -12.12 3.07
N ILE A 287 1.45 -10.96 2.44
CA ILE A 287 1.13 -10.85 1.00
C ILE A 287 2.29 -11.40 0.15
N THR A 288 3.54 -11.07 0.46
CA THR A 288 4.71 -11.64 -0.23
C THR A 288 4.72 -13.19 -0.15
N ASN A 289 4.42 -13.75 1.02
CA ASN A 289 4.33 -15.21 1.19
C ASN A 289 3.12 -15.80 0.42
N MET A 290 2.00 -15.09 0.34
CA MET A 290 0.85 -15.50 -0.46
C MET A 290 1.22 -15.59 -1.95
N PHE A 291 1.88 -14.58 -2.50
CA PHE A 291 2.35 -14.59 -3.89
C PHE A 291 3.38 -15.68 -4.13
N GLY A 292 4.36 -15.87 -3.23
CA GLY A 292 5.32 -16.97 -3.29
C GLY A 292 4.65 -18.36 -3.33
N THR A 293 3.60 -18.58 -2.53
CA THR A 293 2.85 -19.85 -2.50
C THR A 293 2.06 -20.08 -3.80
N LYS A 294 1.53 -19.02 -4.41
CA LYS A 294 0.87 -19.06 -5.72
C LYS A 294 1.82 -19.57 -6.83
N LEU A 295 3.08 -19.16 -6.74
CA LEU A 295 4.11 -19.54 -7.71
C LEU A 295 4.48 -21.03 -7.65
N THR A 296 4.48 -21.62 -6.46
CA THR A 296 4.84 -23.04 -6.25
C THR A 296 3.70 -24.01 -6.56
N LYS A 297 2.44 -23.52 -6.66
CA LYS A 297 1.26 -24.35 -6.96
C LYS A 297 0.87 -24.38 -8.45
N LYS A 298 1.54 -23.60 -9.30
CA LYS A 298 1.44 -23.63 -10.77
C LYS A 298 2.55 -24.50 -11.35
#